data_96154fae9fff6245404b1ad1aa0fb0fa
#
_entry.id   96154fae9fff6245404b1ad1aa0fb0fa
#
_cell.length_a   1.000
_cell.length_b   1.000
_cell.length_c   1.000
_cell.angle_alpha   90.00
_cell.angle_beta   90.00
_cell.angle_gamma   90.00
#
_symmetry.space_group_name_H-M   'P 1'
#
loop_
_entity.id
_entity.type
_entity.pdbx_description
1 polymer ?
#
loop_
_entity_poly.entity_id
_entity_poly.type
_entity_poly.pdbx_seq_one_letter_code
_entity_poly.pdbx_strand_id
1 'polypeptide(L)'
;MRLLKNILFGLLMLMIGLPLIQQTIPLFKETPLKGSYALFEEPAPTFDSVFDGTYQEAYNNFAEHSIGFRPLLVRINNQIAFSVFDTALANGVIVGKNHYLYEINYIKAWKGWDFVGQKTIDDQVNKTAFVNKKLREAGKTLLLVFAPGKASYFPEYIPDKYTRRASGEMTNYQAYLKSFSKTGVPLIDFNDWFVKMKDTVSYELYPQCGIHWSAYGVTLALDSLINFIEKDCNIDMVDFSWNGFDIPDTLRNPDYDIAEGMNLLFKIPHYPMAYPRISFGNESGKTKPDVIVVSDSYYWSIFGKGYSNRIFADNNFWYYNKEAHNPEWPAPRKTEELNIIDAVGKADVIMIMATEANLYRFPYGFIDRLYEALMAQGEVKPSAAAASGDAGKEAGIAEIMKSIDSSPGWKESVQKKAAKKGISYEEMLRLDATWTWEQKQKK
;
A
#
# COMPACT_ATOMS: atom_id res chain seq x y z
N MET A 1 -44.90 34.79 30.97
CA MET A 1 -45.17 33.71 30.03
C MET A 1 -45.29 34.12 28.59
N ARG A 2 -46.11 35.16 28.22
CA ARG A 2 -46.30 35.60 26.83
C ARG A 2 -45.00 36.13 26.19
N LEU A 3 -44.21 36.93 26.91
CA LEU A 3 -42.92 37.44 26.44
C LEU A 3 -41.93 36.30 26.14
N LEU A 4 -41.80 35.30 27.02
CA LEU A 4 -40.93 34.16 26.79
C LEU A 4 -41.35 33.36 25.57
N LYS A 5 -42.64 33.14 25.34
CA LYS A 5 -43.14 32.44 24.14
C LYS A 5 -42.78 33.21 22.87
N ASN A 6 -42.91 34.54 22.88
CA ASN A 6 -42.59 35.39 21.72
C ASN A 6 -41.06 35.37 21.43
N ILE A 7 -40.23 35.42 22.48
CA ILE A 7 -38.78 35.31 22.34
C ILE A 7 -38.39 33.93 21.76
N LEU A 8 -38.94 32.84 22.32
CA LEU A 8 -38.70 31.48 21.82
C LEU A 8 -39.15 31.31 20.35
N PHE A 9 -40.30 31.86 20.00
CA PHE A 9 -40.79 31.86 18.62
C PHE A 9 -39.88 32.66 17.69
N GLY A 10 -39.43 33.85 18.12
CA GLY A 10 -38.47 34.65 17.35
C GLY A 10 -37.13 33.94 17.15
N LEU A 11 -36.61 33.30 18.18
CA LEU A 11 -35.39 32.49 18.09
C LEU A 11 -35.55 31.29 17.14
N LEU A 12 -36.70 30.60 17.18
CA LEU A 12 -36.99 29.51 16.26
C LEU A 12 -37.03 29.96 14.81
N MET A 13 -37.73 31.08 14.56
CA MET A 13 -37.79 31.68 13.22
C MET A 13 -36.42 32.13 12.72
N LEU A 14 -35.59 32.69 13.62
CA LEU A 14 -34.21 33.05 13.29
C LEU A 14 -33.39 31.82 12.95
N MET A 15 -33.46 30.74 13.74
CA MET A 15 -32.76 29.49 13.49
C MET A 15 -33.12 28.85 12.13
N ILE A 16 -34.38 28.95 11.72
CA ILE A 16 -34.86 28.44 10.42
C ILE A 16 -34.42 29.37 9.27
N GLY A 17 -34.44 30.68 9.49
CA GLY A 17 -34.11 31.66 8.45
C GLY A 17 -32.62 31.87 8.20
N LEU A 18 -31.78 31.70 9.23
CA LEU A 18 -30.34 31.91 9.12
C LEU A 18 -29.66 31.09 8.03
N PRO A 19 -29.95 29.78 7.87
CA PRO A 19 -29.35 28.98 6.80
C PRO A 19 -29.67 29.52 5.39
N LEU A 20 -30.90 29.97 5.17
CA LEU A 20 -31.33 30.57 3.91
C LEU A 20 -30.60 31.91 3.65
N ILE A 21 -30.43 32.73 4.68
CA ILE A 21 -29.67 33.99 4.58
C ILE A 21 -28.20 33.67 4.24
N GLN A 22 -27.58 32.73 4.92
CA GLN A 22 -26.19 32.35 4.65
C GLN A 22 -26.00 31.77 3.24
N GLN A 23 -26.98 31.05 2.72
CA GLN A 23 -26.95 30.50 1.37
C GLN A 23 -27.02 31.60 0.30
N THR A 24 -27.88 32.63 0.53
CA THR A 24 -28.08 33.71 -0.43
C THR A 24 -27.09 34.86 -0.28
N ILE A 25 -26.69 35.15 0.96
CA ILE A 25 -25.75 36.22 1.32
C ILE A 25 -24.70 35.60 2.24
N PRO A 26 -23.56 35.12 1.71
CA PRO A 26 -22.53 34.45 2.54
C PRO A 26 -21.96 35.37 3.61
N LEU A 27 -22.51 35.31 4.83
CA LEU A 27 -22.05 36.09 5.97
C LEU A 27 -20.70 35.61 6.50
N PHE A 28 -20.48 34.32 6.39
CA PHE A 28 -19.25 33.64 6.86
C PHE A 28 -18.69 32.70 5.83
N LYS A 29 -17.36 32.65 5.69
CA LYS A 29 -16.68 31.66 4.88
C LYS A 29 -16.69 30.31 5.63
N GLU A 30 -17.43 29.36 5.11
CA GLU A 30 -17.52 28.02 5.69
C GLU A 30 -16.33 27.15 5.26
N THR A 31 -15.77 26.40 6.20
CA THR A 31 -14.76 25.39 5.87
C THR A 31 -15.46 24.17 5.29
N PRO A 32 -15.13 23.70 4.08
CA PRO A 32 -15.72 22.51 3.48
C PRO A 32 -15.59 21.27 4.39
N LEU A 33 -16.53 20.35 4.25
CA LEU A 33 -16.41 19.04 4.89
C LEU A 33 -15.24 18.26 4.25
N LYS A 34 -14.63 17.40 5.02
CA LYS A 34 -13.57 16.47 4.57
C LYS A 34 -14.17 15.11 4.17
N GLY A 35 -13.45 14.37 3.32
CA GLY A 35 -13.88 13.07 2.84
C GLY A 35 -14.55 13.12 1.47
N SER A 36 -14.95 11.96 0.97
CA SER A 36 -15.65 11.83 -0.30
C SER A 36 -17.14 12.06 -0.10
N TYR A 37 -17.68 13.09 -0.74
CA TYR A 37 -19.12 13.36 -0.77
C TYR A 37 -19.53 13.81 -2.18
N ALA A 38 -20.76 13.49 -2.56
CA ALA A 38 -21.29 13.91 -3.84
C ALA A 38 -21.45 15.44 -3.89
N LEU A 39 -21.01 16.05 -4.97
CA LEU A 39 -21.33 17.43 -5.31
C LEU A 39 -22.58 17.41 -6.20
N PHE A 40 -23.56 18.20 -5.83
CA PHE A 40 -24.79 18.34 -6.60
C PHE A 40 -24.82 19.75 -7.22
N GLU A 41 -24.99 19.80 -8.52
CA GLU A 41 -25.22 21.04 -9.26
C GLU A 41 -26.72 21.41 -9.23
N GLU A 42 -27.03 22.70 -9.32
CA GLU A 42 -28.43 23.16 -9.41
C GLU A 42 -29.05 22.63 -10.70
N PRO A 43 -30.09 21.78 -10.61
CA PRO A 43 -30.69 21.21 -11.81
C PRO A 43 -31.54 22.26 -12.56
N ALA A 44 -31.41 22.28 -13.87
CA ALA A 44 -32.29 23.09 -14.74
C ALA A 44 -33.63 22.37 -14.95
N PRO A 45 -34.77 23.06 -14.74
CA PRO A 45 -36.08 22.46 -14.99
C PRO A 45 -36.30 22.26 -16.49
N THR A 46 -36.76 21.09 -16.89
CA THR A 46 -37.31 20.82 -18.22
C THR A 46 -38.75 20.35 -18.09
N PHE A 47 -39.53 20.48 -19.16
CA PHE A 47 -40.92 20.05 -19.11
C PHE A 47 -41.06 18.59 -18.65
N ASP A 48 -40.28 17.70 -19.24
CA ASP A 48 -40.33 16.26 -18.91
C ASP A 48 -39.89 16.01 -17.46
N SER A 49 -38.74 16.57 -17.02
CA SER A 49 -38.21 16.34 -15.69
C SER A 49 -39.08 16.91 -14.56
N VAL A 50 -39.86 17.95 -14.83
CA VAL A 50 -40.83 18.50 -13.85
C VAL A 50 -42.04 17.58 -13.71
N PHE A 51 -42.51 16.97 -14.81
CA PHE A 51 -43.72 16.13 -14.79
C PHE A 51 -43.41 14.67 -14.40
N ASP A 52 -42.23 14.17 -14.65
CA ASP A 52 -41.82 12.79 -14.24
C ASP A 52 -41.23 12.73 -12.80
N GLY A 53 -41.00 13.90 -12.16
CA GLY A 53 -40.52 13.98 -10.79
C GLY A 53 -38.98 14.01 -10.64
N THR A 54 -38.23 13.82 -11.71
CA THR A 54 -36.75 13.79 -11.64
C THR A 54 -36.11 15.13 -11.28
N TYR A 55 -36.75 16.24 -11.70
CA TYR A 55 -36.33 17.59 -11.29
C TYR A 55 -36.46 17.79 -9.78
N GLN A 56 -37.60 17.38 -9.19
CA GLN A 56 -37.84 17.54 -7.76
C GLN A 56 -36.83 16.72 -6.92
N GLU A 57 -36.53 15.52 -7.36
CA GLU A 57 -35.50 14.69 -6.69
C GLU A 57 -34.12 15.34 -6.79
N ALA A 58 -33.72 15.76 -7.98
CA ALA A 58 -32.42 16.42 -8.20
C ALA A 58 -32.33 17.75 -7.41
N TYR A 59 -33.41 18.55 -7.39
CA TYR A 59 -33.45 19.81 -6.64
C TYR A 59 -33.42 19.58 -5.13
N ASN A 60 -34.08 18.56 -4.60
CA ASN A 60 -33.99 18.20 -3.19
C ASN A 60 -32.57 17.85 -2.80
N ASN A 61 -31.89 17.01 -3.59
CA ASN A 61 -30.49 16.64 -3.37
C ASN A 61 -29.59 17.90 -3.40
N PHE A 62 -29.76 18.78 -4.37
CA PHE A 62 -29.03 20.04 -4.43
C PHE A 62 -29.32 20.92 -3.21
N ALA A 63 -30.58 21.14 -2.86
CA ALA A 63 -30.98 21.98 -1.74
C ALA A 63 -30.44 21.48 -0.40
N GLU A 64 -30.49 20.16 -0.14
CA GLU A 64 -29.94 19.54 1.07
C GLU A 64 -28.42 19.74 1.19
N HIS A 65 -27.70 19.77 0.06
CA HIS A 65 -26.25 19.90 0.06
C HIS A 65 -25.77 21.36 -0.04
N SER A 66 -26.58 22.27 -0.51
CA SER A 66 -26.27 23.71 -0.67
C SER A 66 -26.76 24.60 0.47
N ILE A 67 -27.58 24.09 1.40
CA ILE A 67 -28.11 24.88 2.51
C ILE A 67 -26.97 25.52 3.34
N GLY A 68 -27.12 26.81 3.61
CA GLY A 68 -26.16 27.57 4.40
C GLY A 68 -25.96 27.00 5.80
N PHE A 69 -24.74 27.15 6.34
CA PHE A 69 -24.29 26.53 7.60
C PHE A 69 -24.29 24.99 7.64
N ARG A 70 -24.60 24.32 6.51
CA ARG A 70 -24.57 22.84 6.48
C ARG A 70 -23.27 22.24 7.02
N PRO A 71 -22.07 22.69 6.62
CA PRO A 71 -20.82 22.17 7.18
C PRO A 71 -20.71 22.34 8.68
N LEU A 72 -21.19 23.45 9.24
CA LEU A 72 -21.21 23.68 10.68
C LEU A 72 -22.22 22.76 11.39
N LEU A 73 -23.44 22.65 10.86
CA LEU A 73 -24.48 21.81 11.43
C LEU A 73 -24.08 20.32 11.42
N VAL A 74 -23.47 19.86 10.35
CA VAL A 74 -22.90 18.49 10.26
C VAL A 74 -21.84 18.30 11.34
N ARG A 75 -20.92 19.26 11.53
CA ARG A 75 -19.89 19.17 12.57
C ARG A 75 -20.47 19.16 13.97
N ILE A 76 -21.52 19.95 14.25
CA ILE A 76 -22.22 19.94 15.54
C ILE A 76 -22.85 18.57 15.79
N ASN A 77 -23.58 18.04 14.80
CA ASN A 77 -24.20 16.73 14.91
C ASN A 77 -23.18 15.61 15.15
N ASN A 78 -22.10 15.61 14.37
CA ASN A 78 -21.02 14.64 14.52
C ASN A 78 -20.33 14.76 15.89
N GLN A 79 -20.14 16.00 16.38
CA GLN A 79 -19.55 16.23 17.70
C GLN A 79 -20.43 15.69 18.82
N ILE A 80 -21.74 15.89 18.75
CA ILE A 80 -22.70 15.36 19.72
C ILE A 80 -22.66 13.83 19.69
N ALA A 81 -22.72 13.22 18.49
CA ALA A 81 -22.64 11.76 18.35
C ALA A 81 -21.34 11.19 18.96
N PHE A 82 -20.22 11.85 18.71
CA PHE A 82 -18.92 11.46 19.25
C PHE A 82 -18.83 11.65 20.76
N SER A 83 -19.17 12.87 21.29
CA SER A 83 -18.91 13.22 22.68
C SER A 83 -19.90 12.61 23.68
N VAL A 84 -21.14 12.32 23.24
CA VAL A 84 -22.21 11.81 24.11
C VAL A 84 -22.41 10.31 23.95
N PHE A 85 -22.18 9.80 22.74
CA PHE A 85 -22.53 8.41 22.39
C PHE A 85 -21.33 7.58 21.95
N ASP A 86 -20.10 8.08 21.99
CA ASP A 86 -18.88 7.41 21.48
C ASP A 86 -19.10 6.82 20.08
N THR A 87 -19.79 7.58 19.22
CA THR A 87 -20.20 7.11 17.89
C THR A 87 -19.68 8.05 16.79
N ALA A 88 -19.07 7.47 15.76
CA ALA A 88 -18.76 8.18 14.52
C ALA A 88 -19.92 8.05 13.54
N LEU A 89 -20.34 9.16 12.92
CA LEU A 89 -21.33 9.19 11.83
C LEU A 89 -20.66 9.02 10.46
N ALA A 90 -19.33 9.08 10.39
CA ALA A 90 -18.58 8.75 9.19
C ALA A 90 -18.69 7.23 8.89
N ASN A 91 -18.98 6.91 7.61
CA ASN A 91 -19.24 5.53 7.22
C ASN A 91 -18.05 4.60 7.52
N GLY A 92 -18.34 3.49 8.18
CA GLY A 92 -17.33 2.47 8.49
C GLY A 92 -16.37 2.83 9.63
N VAL A 93 -16.42 4.04 10.19
CA VAL A 93 -15.57 4.45 11.30
C VAL A 93 -16.10 3.93 12.63
N ILE A 94 -15.22 3.35 13.42
CA ILE A 94 -15.49 2.82 14.76
C ILE A 94 -14.68 3.62 15.77
N VAL A 95 -15.36 4.21 16.75
CA VAL A 95 -14.73 4.81 17.92
C VAL A 95 -14.39 3.69 18.90
N GLY A 96 -13.12 3.48 19.14
CA GLY A 96 -12.59 2.52 20.09
C GLY A 96 -12.41 3.11 21.48
N LYS A 97 -11.93 2.27 22.42
CA LYS A 97 -11.56 2.70 23.77
C LYS A 97 -10.49 3.79 23.69
N ASN A 98 -10.54 4.74 24.59
CA ASN A 98 -9.62 5.88 24.65
C ASN A 98 -9.56 6.68 23.33
N HIS A 99 -10.66 6.69 22.57
CA HIS A 99 -10.80 7.37 21.28
C HIS A 99 -9.80 6.91 20.20
N TYR A 100 -9.32 5.64 20.26
CA TYR A 100 -8.63 5.04 19.12
C TYR A 100 -9.64 4.83 17.99
N LEU A 101 -9.30 5.29 16.81
CA LEU A 101 -10.20 5.19 15.66
C LEU A 101 -9.83 4.00 14.76
N TYR A 102 -10.84 3.29 14.28
CA TYR A 102 -10.70 2.16 13.38
C TYR A 102 -11.64 2.31 12.19
N GLU A 103 -11.31 1.63 11.10
CA GLU A 103 -12.29 1.27 10.08
C GLU A 103 -12.78 -0.16 10.35
N ILE A 104 -14.07 -0.39 10.14
CA ILE A 104 -14.74 -1.67 10.46
C ILE A 104 -14.14 -2.87 9.71
N ASN A 105 -13.59 -2.67 8.48
CA ASN A 105 -12.93 -3.70 7.70
C ASN A 105 -11.70 -4.28 8.42
N TYR A 106 -10.91 -3.47 9.14
CA TYR A 106 -9.78 -3.96 9.94
C TYR A 106 -10.23 -4.86 11.09
N ILE A 107 -11.35 -4.49 11.75
CA ILE A 107 -11.93 -5.33 12.81
C ILE A 107 -12.49 -6.63 12.21
N LYS A 108 -13.12 -6.57 11.01
CA LYS A 108 -13.61 -7.76 10.31
C LYS A 108 -12.46 -8.71 9.97
N ALA A 109 -11.37 -8.21 9.42
CA ALA A 109 -10.19 -8.99 9.07
C ALA A 109 -9.57 -9.65 10.32
N TRP A 110 -9.32 -8.87 11.38
CA TRP A 110 -8.80 -9.37 12.64
C TRP A 110 -9.68 -10.46 13.28
N LYS A 111 -11.01 -10.38 13.12
CA LYS A 111 -11.97 -11.37 13.60
C LYS A 111 -12.20 -12.54 12.64
N GLY A 112 -11.67 -12.49 11.42
CA GLY A 112 -11.93 -13.49 10.38
C GLY A 112 -13.37 -13.47 9.83
N TRP A 113 -14.09 -12.35 9.98
CA TRP A 113 -15.48 -12.24 9.48
C TRP A 113 -15.56 -12.02 7.98
N ASP A 114 -14.44 -11.69 7.35
CA ASP A 114 -14.29 -11.50 5.91
C ASP A 114 -13.56 -12.68 5.24
N PHE A 115 -13.43 -13.81 5.92
CA PHE A 115 -12.70 -14.97 5.41
C PHE A 115 -13.33 -15.50 4.10
N VAL A 116 -12.52 -15.50 3.04
CA VAL A 116 -12.97 -15.87 1.68
C VAL A 116 -12.98 -17.38 1.42
N GLY A 117 -12.56 -18.18 2.41
CA GLY A 117 -12.51 -19.64 2.32
C GLY A 117 -11.17 -20.17 1.81
N GLN A 118 -10.77 -21.32 2.36
CA GLN A 118 -9.47 -21.93 2.06
C GLN A 118 -9.27 -22.25 0.58
N LYS A 119 -10.33 -22.71 -0.11
CA LYS A 119 -10.27 -23.03 -1.54
C LYS A 119 -9.89 -21.83 -2.41
N THR A 120 -10.49 -20.67 -2.14
CA THR A 120 -10.16 -19.42 -2.85
C THR A 120 -8.70 -19.02 -2.62
N ILE A 121 -8.24 -19.14 -1.37
CA ILE A 121 -6.85 -18.82 -1.00
C ILE A 121 -5.87 -19.78 -1.70
N ASP A 122 -6.14 -21.08 -1.67
CA ASP A 122 -5.26 -22.07 -2.30
C ASP A 122 -5.19 -21.87 -3.83
N ASP A 123 -6.29 -21.50 -4.50
CA ASP A 123 -6.29 -21.16 -5.92
C ASP A 123 -5.37 -19.94 -6.20
N GLN A 124 -5.53 -18.86 -5.43
CA GLN A 124 -4.68 -17.66 -5.56
C GLN A 124 -3.20 -17.96 -5.27
N VAL A 125 -2.91 -18.76 -4.25
CA VAL A 125 -1.54 -19.16 -3.90
C VAL A 125 -0.92 -20.00 -5.02
N ASN A 126 -1.65 -20.96 -5.59
CA ASN A 126 -1.15 -21.77 -6.69
C ASN A 126 -0.86 -20.95 -7.95
N LYS A 127 -1.75 -20.03 -8.34
CA LYS A 127 -1.53 -19.09 -9.44
C LYS A 127 -0.32 -18.20 -9.18
N THR A 128 -0.20 -17.68 -7.96
CA THR A 128 0.94 -16.82 -7.55
C THR A 128 2.26 -17.60 -7.61
N ALA A 129 2.28 -18.85 -7.16
CA ALA A 129 3.48 -19.69 -7.24
C ALA A 129 3.88 -19.98 -8.70
N PHE A 130 2.91 -20.24 -9.58
CA PHE A 130 3.17 -20.40 -11.01
C PHE A 130 3.74 -19.12 -11.62
N VAL A 131 3.12 -17.96 -11.35
CA VAL A 131 3.59 -16.65 -11.83
C VAL A 131 5.00 -16.36 -11.30
N ASN A 132 5.26 -16.58 -10.01
CA ASN A 132 6.58 -16.40 -9.43
C ASN A 132 7.65 -17.24 -10.15
N LYS A 133 7.34 -18.51 -10.44
CA LYS A 133 8.25 -19.38 -11.19
C LYS A 133 8.57 -18.78 -12.57
N LYS A 134 7.55 -18.33 -13.32
CA LYS A 134 7.73 -17.73 -14.64
C LYS A 134 8.52 -16.41 -14.61
N LEU A 135 8.29 -15.59 -13.61
CA LEU A 135 9.04 -14.35 -13.41
C LEU A 135 10.51 -14.64 -13.06
N ARG A 136 10.78 -15.60 -12.19
CA ARG A 136 12.16 -16.02 -11.88
C ARG A 136 12.88 -16.60 -13.10
N GLU A 137 12.21 -17.40 -13.95
CA GLU A 137 12.76 -17.89 -15.23
C GLU A 137 13.15 -16.72 -16.16
N ALA A 138 12.45 -15.57 -16.07
CA ALA A 138 12.76 -14.34 -16.81
C ALA A 138 13.70 -13.37 -16.06
N GLY A 139 14.32 -13.79 -14.94
CA GLY A 139 15.22 -12.96 -14.14
C GLY A 139 14.53 -11.82 -13.38
N LYS A 140 13.23 -11.95 -13.09
CA LYS A 140 12.43 -10.93 -12.39
C LYS A 140 12.05 -11.39 -10.99
N THR A 141 11.90 -10.43 -10.09
CA THR A 141 11.50 -10.69 -8.71
C THR A 141 10.01 -10.41 -8.51
N LEU A 142 9.29 -11.40 -7.97
CA LEU A 142 7.97 -11.19 -7.36
C LEU A 142 8.14 -11.11 -5.84
N LEU A 143 7.64 -10.04 -5.24
CA LEU A 143 7.66 -9.82 -3.79
C LEU A 143 6.23 -9.60 -3.28
N LEU A 144 5.80 -10.42 -2.33
CA LEU A 144 4.57 -10.19 -1.59
C LEU A 144 4.86 -9.44 -0.30
N VAL A 145 3.99 -8.49 0.06
CA VAL A 145 4.11 -7.71 1.29
C VAL A 145 2.77 -7.68 2.00
N PHE A 146 2.70 -8.26 3.18
CA PHE A 146 1.56 -8.09 4.07
C PHE A 146 1.80 -6.91 4.98
N ALA A 147 1.17 -5.78 4.63
CA ALA A 147 1.23 -4.58 5.44
C ALA A 147 0.39 -4.74 6.72
N PRO A 148 0.78 -4.07 7.80
CA PRO A 148 0.18 -4.33 9.10
C PRO A 148 -1.29 -3.87 9.15
N GLY A 149 -2.08 -4.49 10.03
CA GLY A 149 -3.46 -4.14 10.34
C GLY A 149 -3.58 -3.42 11.67
N LYS A 150 -4.25 -2.26 11.71
CA LYS A 150 -4.42 -1.49 12.95
C LYS A 150 -5.17 -2.28 14.04
N ALA A 151 -6.12 -3.12 13.67
CA ALA A 151 -6.86 -3.94 14.64
C ALA A 151 -5.99 -5.05 15.26
N SER A 152 -5.05 -5.61 14.50
CA SER A 152 -4.06 -6.57 14.99
C SER A 152 -2.98 -5.90 15.83
N TYR A 153 -2.62 -4.65 15.51
CA TYR A 153 -1.63 -3.88 16.26
C TYR A 153 -2.18 -3.34 17.58
N PHE A 154 -3.43 -2.85 17.61
CA PHE A 154 -4.11 -2.30 18.78
C PHE A 154 -5.43 -3.04 19.13
N PRO A 155 -5.42 -4.36 19.36
CA PRO A 155 -6.66 -5.11 19.68
C PRO A 155 -7.28 -4.70 21.01
N GLU A 156 -6.49 -4.18 21.95
CA GLU A 156 -6.92 -3.77 23.30
C GLU A 156 -7.86 -2.56 23.30
N TYR A 157 -7.79 -1.72 22.28
CA TYR A 157 -8.65 -0.53 22.15
C TYR A 157 -9.92 -0.79 21.34
N ILE A 158 -10.11 -1.99 20.79
CA ILE A 158 -11.34 -2.35 20.09
C ILE A 158 -12.51 -2.39 21.07
N PRO A 159 -13.69 -1.81 20.74
CA PRO A 159 -14.84 -1.82 21.63
C PRO A 159 -15.32 -3.22 21.98
N ASP A 160 -15.76 -3.44 23.22
CA ASP A 160 -16.20 -4.73 23.73
C ASP A 160 -17.30 -5.40 22.91
N LYS A 161 -18.18 -4.60 22.28
CA LYS A 161 -19.23 -5.11 21.39
C LYS A 161 -18.69 -5.92 20.19
N TYR A 162 -17.44 -5.69 19.78
CA TYR A 162 -16.77 -6.45 18.73
C TYR A 162 -15.91 -7.57 19.29
N THR A 163 -15.17 -7.34 20.39
CA THR A 163 -14.29 -8.36 20.98
C THR A 163 -15.07 -9.54 21.55
N ARG A 164 -16.27 -9.32 22.12
CA ARG A 164 -17.15 -10.36 22.67
C ARG A 164 -17.84 -11.21 21.59
N ARG A 165 -17.92 -10.76 20.35
CA ARG A 165 -18.49 -11.56 19.26
C ARG A 165 -17.52 -12.68 18.89
N ALA A 166 -18.07 -13.84 18.54
CA ALA A 166 -17.25 -14.97 18.10
C ALA A 166 -16.33 -14.58 16.92
N SER A 167 -15.11 -15.08 16.94
CA SER A 167 -14.21 -15.00 15.80
C SER A 167 -14.65 -15.99 14.72
N GLY A 168 -14.25 -15.76 13.48
CA GLY A 168 -14.26 -16.77 12.43
C GLY A 168 -13.27 -17.90 12.80
N GLU A 169 -13.37 -19.01 12.11
CA GLU A 169 -12.47 -20.17 12.31
C GLU A 169 -11.03 -19.82 11.95
N MET A 170 -10.84 -18.95 10.96
CA MET A 170 -9.55 -18.53 10.43
C MET A 170 -9.65 -17.12 9.85
N THR A 171 -8.54 -16.37 9.83
CA THR A 171 -8.45 -15.11 9.08
C THR A 171 -7.82 -15.34 7.70
N ASN A 172 -8.09 -14.42 6.74
CA ASN A 172 -7.40 -14.45 5.46
C ASN A 172 -5.87 -14.40 5.64
N TYR A 173 -5.39 -13.58 6.59
CA TYR A 173 -3.98 -13.45 6.92
C TYR A 173 -3.36 -14.78 7.34
N GLN A 174 -3.95 -15.49 8.30
CA GLN A 174 -3.47 -16.79 8.76
C GLN A 174 -3.46 -17.84 7.64
N ALA A 175 -4.52 -17.86 6.82
CA ALA A 175 -4.65 -18.82 5.73
C ALA A 175 -3.62 -18.57 4.62
N TYR A 176 -3.41 -17.31 4.21
CA TYR A 176 -2.40 -16.96 3.21
C TYR A 176 -0.98 -17.30 3.71
N LEU A 177 -0.61 -16.92 4.94
CA LEU A 177 0.71 -17.26 5.50
C LEU A 177 0.94 -18.77 5.49
N LYS A 178 -0.04 -19.56 5.97
CA LYS A 178 0.03 -21.02 6.00
C LYS A 178 0.19 -21.63 4.61
N SER A 179 -0.50 -21.09 3.60
CA SER A 179 -0.43 -21.63 2.24
C SER A 179 0.84 -21.15 1.51
N PHE A 180 1.25 -19.88 1.63
CA PHE A 180 2.48 -19.37 1.02
C PHE A 180 3.76 -19.98 1.61
N SER A 181 3.78 -20.34 2.90
CA SER A 181 4.96 -20.97 3.51
C SER A 181 5.42 -22.26 2.82
N LYS A 182 4.59 -22.86 1.96
CA LYS A 182 4.86 -24.10 1.21
C LYS A 182 5.32 -23.86 -0.22
N THR A 183 5.38 -22.60 -0.69
CA THR A 183 5.52 -22.29 -2.13
C THR A 183 6.87 -21.72 -2.51
N GLY A 184 7.66 -21.19 -1.58
CA GLY A 184 8.90 -20.49 -1.86
C GLY A 184 8.70 -19.11 -2.54
N VAL A 185 7.46 -18.59 -2.62
CA VAL A 185 7.21 -17.20 -3.06
C VAL A 185 7.70 -16.25 -1.98
N PRO A 186 8.57 -15.28 -2.31
CA PRO A 186 9.05 -14.30 -1.33
C PRO A 186 7.89 -13.49 -0.72
N LEU A 187 7.86 -13.43 0.61
CA LEU A 187 6.85 -12.70 1.37
C LEU A 187 7.49 -11.99 2.55
N ILE A 188 7.23 -10.68 2.66
CA ILE A 188 7.56 -9.89 3.84
C ILE A 188 6.28 -9.70 4.67
N ASP A 189 6.34 -10.09 5.92
CA ASP A 189 5.23 -9.98 6.86
C ASP A 189 5.45 -8.83 7.85
N PHE A 190 5.04 -7.64 7.45
CA PHE A 190 5.09 -6.47 8.33
C PHE A 190 3.99 -6.49 9.40
N ASN A 191 2.91 -7.29 9.23
CA ASN A 191 1.87 -7.39 10.23
C ASN A 191 2.40 -8.04 11.52
N ASP A 192 3.03 -9.20 11.41
CA ASP A 192 3.68 -9.88 12.54
C ASP A 192 4.87 -9.07 13.08
N TRP A 193 5.68 -8.49 12.19
CA TRP A 193 6.84 -7.70 12.59
C TRP A 193 6.46 -6.48 13.43
N PHE A 194 5.45 -5.70 13.02
CA PHE A 194 4.99 -4.53 13.77
C PHE A 194 4.41 -4.91 15.14
N VAL A 195 3.62 -5.99 15.19
CA VAL A 195 3.06 -6.49 16.47
C VAL A 195 4.19 -6.87 17.43
N LYS A 196 5.24 -7.54 16.96
CA LYS A 196 6.41 -7.91 17.77
C LYS A 196 7.24 -6.71 18.22
N MET A 197 7.27 -5.65 17.42
CA MET A 197 8.02 -4.44 17.76
C MET A 197 7.28 -3.47 18.68
N LYS A 198 5.99 -3.63 18.88
CA LYS A 198 5.09 -2.69 19.59
C LYS A 198 5.68 -2.14 20.88
N ASP A 199 6.24 -2.99 21.73
CA ASP A 199 6.77 -2.62 23.04
C ASP A 199 8.29 -2.32 23.04
N THR A 200 8.94 -2.35 21.87
CA THR A 200 10.40 -2.23 21.73
C THR A 200 10.85 -1.01 20.96
N VAL A 201 9.96 -0.40 20.18
CA VAL A 201 10.26 0.79 19.38
C VAL A 201 10.17 2.08 20.20
N SER A 202 10.96 3.07 19.80
CA SER A 202 11.01 4.37 20.49
C SER A 202 9.77 5.23 20.26
N TYR A 203 9.02 4.98 19.17
CA TYR A 203 7.83 5.75 18.77
C TYR A 203 6.77 4.81 18.20
N GLU A 204 5.50 5.22 18.32
CA GLU A 204 4.37 4.43 17.84
C GLU A 204 4.40 4.18 16.33
N LEU A 205 4.17 2.93 15.93
CA LEU A 205 4.11 2.51 14.52
C LEU A 205 2.75 2.79 13.87
N TYR A 206 1.74 3.11 14.69
CA TYR A 206 0.40 3.51 14.26
C TYR A 206 -0.09 4.75 14.99
N PRO A 207 -0.78 5.68 14.31
CA PRO A 207 -1.43 6.81 14.96
C PRO A 207 -2.74 6.38 15.64
N GLN A 208 -3.13 7.12 16.68
CA GLN A 208 -4.42 6.94 17.36
C GLN A 208 -5.60 7.24 16.44
N CYS A 209 -5.51 8.34 15.67
CA CYS A 209 -6.60 8.94 14.90
C CYS A 209 -6.54 8.70 13.39
N GLY A 210 -5.54 7.97 12.89
CA GLY A 210 -5.37 7.58 11.50
C GLY A 210 -5.46 6.07 11.30
N ILE A 211 -5.63 5.62 10.05
CA ILE A 211 -5.71 4.20 9.72
C ILE A 211 -4.39 3.65 9.17
N HIS A 212 -3.59 4.51 8.57
CA HIS A 212 -2.32 4.12 7.96
C HIS A 212 -1.23 3.96 9.02
N TRP A 213 -0.18 3.23 8.70
CA TRP A 213 1.05 3.20 9.48
C TRP A 213 1.66 4.59 9.65
N SER A 214 2.35 4.82 10.76
CA SER A 214 2.98 6.12 11.04
C SER A 214 4.15 6.40 10.08
N ALA A 215 4.58 7.65 10.00
CA ALA A 215 5.78 8.00 9.25
C ALA A 215 7.02 7.23 9.72
N TYR A 216 7.13 6.94 11.02
CA TYR A 216 8.21 6.11 11.56
C TYR A 216 8.06 4.64 11.13
N GLY A 217 6.85 4.08 11.18
CA GLY A 217 6.56 2.73 10.68
C GLY A 217 6.87 2.58 9.18
N VAL A 218 6.46 3.56 8.36
CA VAL A 218 6.80 3.61 6.92
C VAL A 218 8.31 3.62 6.70
N THR A 219 9.06 4.38 7.51
CA THR A 219 10.52 4.47 7.38
C THR A 219 11.18 3.11 7.62
N LEU A 220 10.78 2.41 8.68
CA LEU A 220 11.29 1.07 8.98
C LEU A 220 10.90 0.05 7.88
N ALA A 221 9.66 0.13 7.39
CA ALA A 221 9.19 -0.75 6.32
C ALA A 221 9.95 -0.49 5.00
N LEU A 222 10.20 0.78 4.66
CA LEU A 222 10.93 1.15 3.45
C LEU A 222 12.39 0.67 3.50
N ASP A 223 13.06 0.83 4.64
CA ASP A 223 14.41 0.30 4.87
C ASP A 223 14.45 -1.22 4.66
N SER A 224 13.49 -1.94 5.24
CA SER A 224 13.37 -3.39 5.07
C SER A 224 13.10 -3.79 3.61
N LEU A 225 12.28 -3.04 2.87
CA LEU A 225 12.00 -3.29 1.45
C LEU A 225 13.24 -3.11 0.59
N ILE A 226 14.01 -2.03 0.80
CA ILE A 226 15.26 -1.77 0.08
C ILE A 226 16.24 -2.91 0.33
N ASN A 227 16.53 -3.23 1.59
CA ASN A 227 17.45 -4.32 1.97
C ASN A 227 17.02 -5.69 1.36
N PHE A 228 15.72 -5.96 1.30
CA PHE A 228 15.22 -7.18 0.67
C PHE A 228 15.51 -7.20 -0.83
N ILE A 229 15.19 -6.11 -1.54
CA ILE A 229 15.37 -5.99 -2.99
C ILE A 229 16.86 -6.07 -3.35
N GLU A 230 17.74 -5.39 -2.62
CA GLU A 230 19.18 -5.47 -2.80
C GLU A 230 19.69 -6.92 -2.73
N LYS A 231 19.27 -7.63 -1.69
CA LYS A 231 19.67 -9.01 -1.47
C LYS A 231 19.10 -9.97 -2.51
N ASP A 232 17.83 -9.85 -2.85
CA ASP A 232 17.14 -10.79 -3.75
C ASP A 232 17.54 -10.57 -5.22
N CYS A 233 17.73 -9.32 -5.63
CA CYS A 233 18.18 -8.95 -6.98
C CYS A 233 19.71 -8.90 -7.12
N ASN A 234 20.47 -9.02 -6.02
CA ASN A 234 21.92 -8.86 -5.97
C ASN A 234 22.40 -7.55 -6.60
N ILE A 235 21.79 -6.44 -6.18
CA ILE A 235 22.10 -5.08 -6.62
C ILE A 235 22.43 -4.21 -5.41
N ASP A 236 23.12 -3.09 -5.66
CA ASP A 236 23.42 -2.05 -4.68
C ASP A 236 22.54 -0.84 -4.98
N MET A 237 21.48 -0.62 -4.18
CA MET A 237 20.53 0.47 -4.35
C MET A 237 21.04 1.76 -3.70
N VAL A 238 20.27 2.84 -3.88
CA VAL A 238 20.56 4.13 -3.23
C VAL A 238 20.44 3.98 -1.72
N ASP A 239 21.50 4.38 -0.99
CA ASP A 239 21.52 4.32 0.47
C ASP A 239 20.36 5.10 1.07
N PHE A 240 19.64 4.49 1.99
CA PHE A 240 18.52 5.06 2.70
C PHE A 240 18.87 5.19 4.18
N SER A 241 18.64 6.36 4.75
CA SER A 241 18.91 6.61 6.16
C SER A 241 18.00 7.71 6.71
N TRP A 242 17.97 7.83 8.04
CA TRP A 242 17.31 8.97 8.72
C TRP A 242 18.14 9.42 9.92
N ASN A 243 18.08 10.70 10.20
CA ASN A 243 18.79 11.29 11.33
C ASN A 243 17.83 12.18 12.12
N GLY A 244 17.51 11.78 13.36
CA GLY A 244 16.61 12.50 14.24
C GLY A 244 15.16 12.52 13.77
N PHE A 245 14.31 13.17 14.54
CA PHE A 245 12.87 13.20 14.38
C PHE A 245 12.32 14.60 14.59
N ASP A 246 11.29 14.97 13.84
CA ASP A 246 10.42 16.08 14.17
C ASP A 246 9.22 15.52 14.96
N ILE A 247 8.83 16.18 16.05
CA ILE A 247 7.69 15.81 16.89
C ILE A 247 6.81 17.05 17.07
N PRO A 248 6.00 17.41 16.05
CA PRO A 248 5.16 18.60 16.11
C PRO A 248 3.91 18.37 16.94
N ASP A 249 3.33 19.44 17.48
CA ASP A 249 2.06 19.41 18.20
C ASP A 249 0.85 19.06 17.29
N THR A 250 1.01 19.29 15.98
CA THR A 250 -0.02 19.00 14.98
C THR A 250 0.43 17.82 14.12
N LEU A 251 -0.39 16.78 14.06
CA LEU A 251 -0.12 15.61 13.23
C LEU A 251 -0.10 15.97 11.74
N ARG A 252 0.81 15.31 11.01
CA ARG A 252 0.88 15.41 9.54
C ARG A 252 -0.01 14.32 8.92
N ASN A 253 -0.54 14.58 7.73
CA ASN A 253 -1.28 13.58 6.97
C ASN A 253 -0.34 12.39 6.62
N PRO A 254 -0.79 11.10 6.79
CA PRO A 254 -2.17 10.65 7.08
C PRO A 254 -2.46 10.31 8.57
N ASP A 255 -1.65 10.73 9.52
CA ASP A 255 -1.76 10.28 10.92
C ASP A 255 -3.07 10.72 11.63
N TYR A 256 -3.87 11.58 10.99
CA TYR A 256 -5.15 12.07 11.50
C TYR A 256 -6.29 11.90 10.48
N ASP A 257 -6.14 11.06 9.48
CA ASP A 257 -7.03 10.95 8.32
C ASP A 257 -8.46 10.49 8.67
N ILE A 258 -8.63 9.51 9.55
CA ILE A 258 -9.95 9.08 10.02
C ILE A 258 -10.65 10.22 10.77
N ALA A 259 -9.95 10.84 11.71
CA ALA A 259 -10.52 11.92 12.51
C ALA A 259 -10.88 13.14 11.66
N GLU A 260 -10.10 13.48 10.63
CA GLU A 260 -10.48 14.52 9.66
C GLU A 260 -11.79 14.17 8.93
N GLY A 261 -11.91 12.91 8.48
CA GLY A 261 -13.11 12.41 7.81
C GLY A 261 -14.36 12.40 8.70
N MET A 262 -14.20 12.35 10.03
CA MET A 262 -15.33 12.46 10.96
C MET A 262 -15.96 13.84 11.00
N ASN A 263 -15.31 14.88 10.51
CA ASN A 263 -15.80 16.25 10.52
C ASN A 263 -16.33 16.70 11.90
N LEU A 264 -15.50 16.61 12.90
CA LEU A 264 -15.81 17.09 14.24
C LEU A 264 -15.59 18.60 14.38
N LEU A 265 -16.24 19.24 15.38
CA LEU A 265 -16.01 20.65 15.75
C LEU A 265 -14.65 20.81 16.45
N PHE A 266 -14.32 19.89 17.33
CA PHE A 266 -13.09 19.90 18.11
C PHE A 266 -12.22 18.72 17.74
N LYS A 267 -10.91 18.94 17.71
CA LYS A 267 -9.93 17.88 17.46
C LYS A 267 -9.96 16.86 18.60
N ILE A 268 -9.81 15.58 18.23
CA ILE A 268 -9.61 14.50 19.20
C ILE A 268 -8.19 14.63 19.75
N PRO A 269 -8.00 14.64 21.08
CA PRO A 269 -6.69 14.57 21.69
C PRO A 269 -5.95 13.31 21.24
N HIS A 270 -4.66 13.44 20.95
CA HIS A 270 -3.83 12.36 20.46
C HIS A 270 -2.44 12.41 21.10
N TYR A 271 -1.71 11.30 21.08
CA TYR A 271 -0.31 11.30 21.45
C TYR A 271 0.56 11.88 20.32
N PRO A 272 1.79 12.37 20.67
CA PRO A 272 2.69 12.90 19.67
C PRO A 272 3.21 11.81 18.73
N MET A 273 3.38 12.14 17.44
CA MET A 273 3.94 11.25 16.44
C MET A 273 5.32 11.74 16.00
N ALA A 274 6.20 10.79 15.73
CA ALA A 274 7.56 11.08 15.28
C ALA A 274 7.65 11.00 13.75
N TYR A 275 8.25 12.02 13.14
CA TYR A 275 8.49 12.12 11.70
C TYR A 275 9.99 12.08 11.44
N PRO A 276 10.54 10.92 10.99
CA PRO A 276 11.97 10.80 10.73
C PRO A 276 12.42 11.79 9.66
N ARG A 277 13.60 12.41 9.87
CA ARG A 277 14.27 13.23 8.85
C ARG A 277 15.05 12.30 7.92
N ILE A 278 14.39 11.89 6.84
CA ILE A 278 14.89 10.95 5.85
C ILE A 278 15.92 11.60 4.94
N SER A 279 16.97 10.86 4.61
CA SER A 279 17.96 11.20 3.60
C SER A 279 18.26 10.02 2.68
N PHE A 280 18.57 10.34 1.43
CA PHE A 280 19.03 9.40 0.42
C PHE A 280 20.47 9.75 0.07
N GLY A 281 21.32 8.72 -0.05
CA GLY A 281 22.74 8.87 -0.39
C GLY A 281 22.96 9.30 -1.85
N ASN A 282 24.23 9.25 -2.27
CA ASN A 282 24.61 9.52 -3.65
C ASN A 282 24.11 8.39 -4.56
N GLU A 283 23.54 8.76 -5.70
CA GLU A 283 23.03 7.81 -6.71
C GLU A 283 24.12 7.27 -7.66
N SER A 284 25.33 7.85 -7.62
CA SER A 284 26.43 7.44 -8.49
C SER A 284 26.92 6.02 -8.17
N GLY A 285 26.89 5.15 -9.16
CA GLY A 285 27.26 3.74 -9.01
C GLY A 285 26.18 2.85 -8.39
N LYS A 286 25.02 3.42 -8.03
CA LYS A 286 23.88 2.71 -7.48
C LYS A 286 22.91 2.26 -8.56
N THR A 287 22.23 1.14 -8.31
CA THR A 287 21.21 0.59 -9.23
C THR A 287 19.81 0.96 -8.74
N LYS A 288 18.99 1.46 -9.64
CA LYS A 288 17.57 1.73 -9.39
C LYS A 288 16.76 0.78 -10.28
N PRO A 289 16.16 -0.29 -9.73
CA PRO A 289 15.36 -1.21 -10.52
C PRO A 289 14.04 -0.57 -10.99
N ASP A 290 13.51 -1.04 -12.11
CA ASP A 290 12.17 -0.72 -12.57
C ASP A 290 11.14 -1.53 -11.76
N VAL A 291 10.08 -0.88 -11.28
CA VAL A 291 9.11 -1.53 -10.39
C VAL A 291 7.66 -1.35 -10.84
N ILE A 292 6.87 -2.43 -10.66
CA ILE A 292 5.41 -2.36 -10.58
C ILE A 292 5.02 -2.69 -9.15
N VAL A 293 4.30 -1.78 -8.49
CA VAL A 293 3.73 -2.02 -7.17
C VAL A 293 2.21 -2.06 -7.28
N VAL A 294 1.61 -3.21 -7.02
CA VAL A 294 0.16 -3.37 -6.92
C VAL A 294 -0.22 -3.30 -5.45
N SER A 295 -0.96 -2.28 -5.04
CA SER A 295 -1.23 -2.09 -3.61
C SER A 295 -2.54 -1.35 -3.35
N ASP A 296 -2.97 -1.40 -2.09
CA ASP A 296 -3.98 -0.50 -1.53
C ASP A 296 -3.39 0.87 -1.16
N SER A 297 -4.13 1.64 -0.36
CA SER A 297 -3.76 3.01 0.01
C SER A 297 -2.48 3.13 0.85
N TYR A 298 -1.96 2.04 1.43
CA TYR A 298 -0.75 2.10 2.26
C TYR A 298 0.49 2.51 1.48
N TYR A 299 0.58 2.11 0.21
CA TYR A 299 1.73 2.49 -0.61
C TYR A 299 1.76 4.00 -0.95
N TRP A 300 0.64 4.74 -0.81
CA TRP A 300 0.65 6.20 -0.94
C TRP A 300 1.61 6.89 0.03
N SER A 301 1.86 6.30 1.19
CA SER A 301 2.83 6.82 2.17
C SER A 301 4.29 6.75 1.68
N ILE A 302 4.57 5.92 0.69
CA ILE A 302 5.87 5.80 0.01
C ILE A 302 5.86 6.57 -1.32
N PHE A 303 4.86 6.29 -2.17
CA PHE A 303 4.73 6.88 -3.50
C PHE A 303 4.41 8.37 -3.44
N GLY A 304 3.39 8.78 -2.69
CA GLY A 304 2.94 10.16 -2.58
C GLY A 304 3.93 11.09 -1.86
N LYS A 305 4.89 10.54 -1.10
CA LYS A 305 6.01 11.28 -0.52
C LYS A 305 7.22 11.38 -1.44
N GLY A 306 7.16 10.75 -2.62
CA GLY A 306 8.25 10.73 -3.59
C GLY A 306 9.44 9.85 -3.19
N TYR A 307 9.33 9.04 -2.14
CA TYR A 307 10.43 8.17 -1.70
C TYR A 307 10.75 7.11 -2.75
N SER A 308 9.72 6.54 -3.37
CA SER A 308 9.87 5.55 -4.43
C SER A 308 10.65 6.08 -5.65
N ASN A 309 10.54 7.38 -5.99
CA ASN A 309 11.29 7.99 -7.10
C ASN A 309 12.79 8.08 -6.85
N ARG A 310 13.20 8.01 -5.57
CA ARG A 310 14.62 8.05 -5.19
C ARG A 310 15.27 6.67 -5.31
N ILE A 311 14.50 5.59 -5.19
CA ILE A 311 15.00 4.21 -5.12
C ILE A 311 14.69 3.38 -6.37
N PHE A 312 13.71 3.77 -7.18
CA PHE A 312 13.32 3.10 -8.41
C PHE A 312 13.54 4.01 -9.62
N ALA A 313 13.85 3.42 -10.79
CA ALA A 313 14.01 4.14 -12.04
C ALA A 313 12.64 4.37 -12.69
N ASP A 314 11.96 3.35 -13.17
CA ASP A 314 10.54 3.42 -13.56
C ASP A 314 9.68 2.93 -12.41
N ASN A 315 8.77 3.79 -11.93
CA ASN A 315 8.02 3.60 -10.68
C ASN A 315 6.52 3.61 -10.98
N ASN A 316 5.98 2.42 -11.22
CA ASN A 316 4.58 2.22 -11.57
C ASN A 316 3.78 1.73 -10.36
N PHE A 317 2.89 2.56 -9.84
CA PHE A 317 1.97 2.20 -8.75
C PHE A 317 0.57 1.89 -9.28
N TRP A 318 0.15 0.64 -9.22
CA TRP A 318 -1.17 0.16 -9.63
C TRP A 318 -2.10 0.09 -8.42
N TYR A 319 -2.79 1.20 -8.18
CA TYR A 319 -3.68 1.37 -7.05
C TYR A 319 -4.91 0.46 -7.19
N TYR A 320 -5.02 -0.53 -6.29
CA TYR A 320 -6.01 -1.61 -6.34
C TYR A 320 -6.08 -2.35 -7.68
N ASN A 321 -5.04 -2.33 -8.48
CA ASN A 321 -5.04 -2.83 -9.86
C ASN A 321 -6.17 -2.23 -10.72
N LYS A 322 -6.55 -0.97 -10.46
CA LYS A 322 -7.55 -0.22 -11.22
C LYS A 322 -6.94 0.96 -11.95
N GLU A 323 -6.14 1.74 -11.25
CA GLU A 323 -5.46 2.92 -11.76
C GLU A 323 -3.94 2.75 -11.61
N ALA A 324 -3.22 2.96 -12.70
CA ALA A 324 -1.77 2.99 -12.71
C ALA A 324 -1.29 4.45 -12.64
N HIS A 325 -0.49 4.73 -11.64
CA HIS A 325 0.15 6.01 -11.40
C HIS A 325 1.64 5.88 -11.68
N ASN A 326 2.19 6.87 -12.36
CA ASN A 326 3.63 7.00 -12.59
C ASN A 326 3.98 8.49 -12.47
N PRO A 327 5.06 8.88 -11.80
CA PRO A 327 5.43 10.28 -11.61
C PRO A 327 5.62 11.07 -12.90
N GLU A 328 5.99 10.39 -13.99
CA GLU A 328 6.22 11.02 -15.29
C GLU A 328 4.95 11.18 -16.13
N TRP A 329 3.83 10.61 -15.69
CA TRP A 329 2.58 10.71 -16.43
C TRP A 329 1.75 11.93 -16.01
N PRO A 330 1.13 12.62 -16.97
CA PRO A 330 0.29 13.79 -16.66
C PRO A 330 -1.00 13.42 -15.91
N ALA A 331 -1.45 12.17 -15.99
CA ALA A 331 -2.62 11.64 -15.30
C ALA A 331 -2.50 10.11 -15.13
N PRO A 332 -3.18 9.52 -14.13
CA PRO A 332 -3.25 8.08 -14.00
C PRO A 332 -3.95 7.44 -15.21
N ARG A 333 -3.60 6.18 -15.48
CA ARG A 333 -4.19 5.36 -16.55
C ARG A 333 -4.98 4.20 -15.94
N LYS A 334 -6.01 3.74 -16.60
CA LYS A 334 -6.69 2.51 -16.19
C LYS A 334 -5.80 1.30 -16.45
N THR A 335 -5.63 0.44 -15.46
CA THR A 335 -4.76 -0.74 -15.62
C THR A 335 -5.29 -1.73 -16.63
N GLU A 336 -6.62 -1.79 -16.85
CA GLU A 336 -7.26 -2.63 -17.88
C GLU A 336 -6.84 -2.26 -19.31
N GLU A 337 -6.46 -1.00 -19.55
CA GLU A 337 -5.99 -0.51 -20.86
C GLU A 337 -4.50 -0.82 -21.12
N LEU A 338 -3.75 -1.25 -20.10
CA LEU A 338 -2.34 -1.58 -20.21
C LEU A 338 -2.17 -3.05 -20.61
N ASN A 339 -1.24 -3.33 -21.53
CA ASN A 339 -0.83 -4.72 -21.78
C ASN A 339 0.01 -5.21 -20.59
N ILE A 340 -0.50 -6.22 -19.87
CA ILE A 340 0.15 -6.70 -18.64
C ILE A 340 1.49 -7.38 -18.91
N ILE A 341 1.63 -8.10 -20.02
CA ILE A 341 2.90 -8.76 -20.40
C ILE A 341 3.98 -7.73 -20.72
N ASP A 342 3.62 -6.69 -21.48
CA ASP A 342 4.57 -5.60 -21.82
C ASP A 342 4.95 -4.79 -20.56
N ALA A 343 4.00 -4.52 -19.68
CA ALA A 343 4.26 -3.81 -18.44
C ALA A 343 5.20 -4.62 -17.53
N VAL A 344 4.85 -5.87 -17.25
CA VAL A 344 5.67 -6.80 -16.45
C VAL A 344 7.00 -7.08 -17.13
N GLY A 345 7.04 -7.12 -18.48
CA GLY A 345 8.26 -7.29 -19.27
C GLY A 345 9.31 -6.20 -19.02
N LYS A 346 8.91 -4.99 -18.68
CA LYS A 346 9.81 -3.85 -18.39
C LYS A 346 10.29 -3.82 -16.94
N ALA A 347 9.46 -4.29 -16.00
CA ALA A 347 9.80 -4.24 -14.59
C ALA A 347 10.85 -5.31 -14.20
N ASP A 348 11.75 -4.97 -13.31
CA ASP A 348 12.68 -5.89 -12.64
C ASP A 348 12.02 -6.51 -11.41
N VAL A 349 11.23 -5.72 -10.70
CA VAL A 349 10.55 -6.10 -9.47
C VAL A 349 9.04 -5.87 -9.61
N ILE A 350 8.27 -6.91 -9.30
CA ILE A 350 6.81 -6.83 -9.16
C ILE A 350 6.49 -7.01 -7.68
N MET A 351 5.97 -5.98 -7.03
CA MET A 351 5.60 -6.00 -5.62
C MET A 351 4.07 -6.01 -5.49
N ILE A 352 3.53 -6.94 -4.71
CA ILE A 352 2.10 -6.95 -4.38
C ILE A 352 1.95 -6.76 -2.89
N MET A 353 1.47 -5.58 -2.49
CA MET A 353 1.29 -5.21 -1.09
C MET A 353 -0.20 -5.15 -0.75
N ALA A 354 -0.58 -5.73 0.37
CA ALA A 354 -1.92 -5.62 0.91
C ALA A 354 -1.91 -5.48 2.42
N THR A 355 -2.75 -4.58 2.95
CA THR A 355 -3.05 -4.55 4.38
C THR A 355 -3.87 -5.77 4.76
N GLU A 356 -3.81 -6.16 6.04
CA GLU A 356 -4.63 -7.24 6.58
C GLU A 356 -6.11 -7.07 6.20
N ALA A 357 -6.62 -5.84 6.26
CA ALA A 357 -8.01 -5.50 5.94
C ALA A 357 -8.37 -5.67 4.45
N ASN A 358 -7.42 -5.84 3.57
CA ASN A 358 -7.60 -6.01 2.13
C ASN A 358 -7.25 -7.42 1.62
N LEU A 359 -6.81 -8.33 2.49
CA LEU A 359 -6.46 -9.69 2.09
C LEU A 359 -7.65 -10.50 1.55
N TYR A 360 -8.89 -10.12 1.84
CA TYR A 360 -10.08 -10.76 1.26
C TYR A 360 -10.18 -10.61 -0.26
N ARG A 361 -9.49 -9.61 -0.84
CA ARG A 361 -9.41 -9.34 -2.29
C ARG A 361 -7.99 -9.39 -2.85
N PHE A 362 -7.05 -9.90 -2.05
CA PHE A 362 -5.68 -10.15 -2.50
C PHE A 362 -5.66 -11.22 -3.60
N PRO A 363 -4.89 -11.07 -4.63
CA PRO A 363 -3.97 -9.99 -5.04
C PRO A 363 -4.59 -8.99 -6.04
N TYR A 364 -5.79 -8.49 -5.79
CA TYR A 364 -6.52 -7.47 -6.57
C TYR A 364 -6.81 -7.85 -8.04
N GLY A 365 -6.87 -9.15 -8.35
CA GLY A 365 -7.02 -9.66 -9.72
C GLY A 365 -5.77 -9.52 -10.61
N PHE A 366 -4.66 -8.98 -10.10
CA PHE A 366 -3.42 -8.83 -10.87
C PHE A 366 -2.81 -10.19 -11.23
N ILE A 367 -2.72 -11.09 -10.27
CA ILE A 367 -2.18 -12.44 -10.49
C ILE A 367 -3.06 -13.26 -11.46
N ASP A 368 -4.38 -13.15 -11.34
CA ASP A 368 -5.30 -13.86 -12.25
C ASP A 368 -5.05 -13.42 -13.70
N ARG A 369 -5.03 -12.10 -13.92
CA ARG A 369 -4.79 -11.51 -15.24
C ARG A 369 -3.41 -11.89 -15.80
N LEU A 370 -2.35 -11.83 -14.97
CA LEU A 370 -1.00 -12.20 -15.40
C LEU A 370 -0.88 -13.71 -15.66
N TYR A 371 -1.50 -14.54 -14.83
CA TYR A 371 -1.56 -15.99 -15.01
C TYR A 371 -2.22 -16.36 -16.34
N GLU A 372 -3.40 -15.80 -16.63
CA GLU A 372 -4.10 -16.03 -17.91
C GLU A 372 -3.29 -15.58 -19.11
N ALA A 373 -2.64 -14.41 -19.03
CA ALA A 373 -1.80 -13.89 -20.10
C ALA A 373 -0.56 -14.77 -20.35
N LEU A 374 0.07 -15.28 -19.30
CA LEU A 374 1.22 -16.19 -19.40
C LEU A 374 0.80 -17.56 -19.98
N MET A 375 -0.35 -18.06 -19.61
CA MET A 375 -0.89 -19.30 -20.18
C MET A 375 -1.21 -19.16 -21.68
N ALA A 376 -1.66 -17.98 -22.11
CA ALA A 376 -2.00 -17.70 -23.51
C ALA A 376 -0.78 -17.44 -24.41
N GLN A 377 0.27 -16.80 -23.89
CA GLN A 377 1.42 -16.32 -24.68
C GLN A 377 2.74 -17.06 -24.41
N GLY A 378 2.83 -17.84 -23.36
CA GLY A 378 3.95 -18.73 -23.06
C GLY A 378 5.15 -18.13 -22.32
N GLU A 379 5.57 -16.84 -22.48
CA GLU A 379 6.80 -16.34 -21.85
C GLU A 379 6.81 -14.84 -21.54
N VAL A 380 7.47 -14.47 -20.44
CA VAL A 380 7.81 -13.07 -20.08
C VAL A 380 9.20 -12.75 -20.63
N LYS A 381 9.40 -11.55 -21.17
CA LYS A 381 10.73 -11.10 -21.63
C LYS A 381 11.70 -10.98 -20.44
N PRO A 382 12.98 -11.37 -20.59
CA PRO A 382 14.01 -11.17 -19.57
C PRO A 382 14.16 -9.71 -19.15
N SER A 383 14.50 -9.47 -17.87
CA SER A 383 14.77 -8.12 -17.38
C SER A 383 16.10 -7.59 -17.91
N ALA A 384 16.23 -6.27 -18.06
CA ALA A 384 17.49 -5.64 -18.47
C ALA A 384 18.58 -5.83 -17.41
N ALA A 385 18.23 -5.85 -16.12
CA ALA A 385 19.15 -6.11 -15.02
C ALA A 385 19.66 -7.56 -15.02
N ALA A 386 18.78 -8.54 -15.28
CA ALA A 386 19.18 -9.94 -15.42
C ALA A 386 20.07 -10.17 -16.64
N ALA A 387 19.77 -9.52 -17.77
CA ALA A 387 20.58 -9.60 -18.98
C ALA A 387 21.98 -9.00 -18.78
N SER A 388 22.11 -7.92 -18.02
CA SER A 388 23.40 -7.30 -17.69
C SER A 388 24.21 -8.13 -16.67
N GLY A 389 23.55 -8.73 -15.69
CA GLY A 389 24.19 -9.60 -14.69
C GLY A 389 24.73 -10.90 -15.27
N ASP A 390 23.95 -11.57 -16.11
CA ASP A 390 24.38 -12.78 -16.80
C ASP A 390 25.43 -12.50 -17.89
N ALA A 391 25.31 -11.41 -18.64
CA ALA A 391 26.31 -11.00 -19.59
C ALA A 391 27.64 -10.63 -18.93
N GLY A 392 27.63 -9.95 -17.79
CA GLY A 392 28.81 -9.63 -16.98
C GLY A 392 29.45 -10.89 -16.37
N LYS A 393 28.65 -11.82 -15.87
CA LYS A 393 29.09 -13.12 -15.35
C LYS A 393 29.71 -13.97 -16.45
N GLU A 394 29.03 -14.13 -17.59
CA GLU A 394 29.54 -14.91 -18.72
C GLU A 394 30.81 -14.28 -19.33
N ALA A 395 30.87 -12.95 -19.46
CA ALA A 395 32.08 -12.26 -19.90
C ALA A 395 33.24 -12.47 -18.92
N GLY A 396 33.02 -12.37 -17.61
CA GLY A 396 34.02 -12.63 -16.58
C GLY A 396 34.51 -14.09 -16.55
N ILE A 397 33.58 -15.04 -16.72
CA ILE A 397 33.94 -16.48 -16.85
C ILE A 397 34.74 -16.71 -18.12
N ALA A 398 34.36 -16.13 -19.26
CA ALA A 398 35.08 -16.27 -20.52
C ALA A 398 36.50 -15.67 -20.46
N GLU A 399 36.70 -14.57 -19.75
CA GLU A 399 38.04 -14.00 -19.52
C GLU A 399 38.91 -14.90 -18.65
N ILE A 400 38.36 -15.52 -17.62
CA ILE A 400 39.06 -16.47 -16.79
C ILE A 400 39.40 -17.76 -17.56
N MET A 401 38.50 -18.25 -18.42
CA MET A 401 38.77 -19.39 -19.30
C MET A 401 39.95 -19.10 -20.22
N LYS A 402 40.03 -17.92 -20.83
CA LYS A 402 41.20 -17.48 -21.62
C LYS A 402 42.49 -17.45 -20.78
N SER A 403 42.38 -16.97 -19.54
CA SER A 403 43.54 -16.93 -18.62
C SER A 403 44.04 -18.32 -18.25
N ILE A 404 43.12 -19.28 -18.05
CA ILE A 404 43.47 -20.69 -17.82
C ILE A 404 44.16 -21.30 -19.05
N ASP A 405 43.62 -21.08 -20.25
CA ASP A 405 44.18 -21.61 -21.50
C ASP A 405 45.56 -21.03 -21.86
N SER A 406 45.80 -19.77 -21.48
CA SER A 406 47.10 -19.11 -21.70
C SER A 406 48.16 -19.46 -20.62
N SER A 407 47.78 -20.11 -19.53
CA SER A 407 48.68 -20.48 -18.46
C SER A 407 48.98 -22.00 -18.49
N PRO A 408 50.19 -22.44 -18.94
CA PRO A 408 50.48 -23.87 -19.14
C PRO A 408 50.24 -24.72 -17.88
N GLY A 409 50.66 -24.23 -16.71
CA GLY A 409 50.51 -24.99 -15.45
C GLY A 409 49.05 -25.07 -14.99
N TRP A 410 48.26 -24.03 -15.21
CA TRP A 410 46.83 -24.03 -14.86
C TRP A 410 46.03 -24.92 -15.80
N LYS A 411 46.32 -24.83 -17.10
CA LYS A 411 45.75 -25.70 -18.14
C LYS A 411 45.98 -27.18 -17.86
N GLU A 412 47.21 -27.57 -17.52
CA GLU A 412 47.56 -28.94 -17.15
C GLU A 412 46.79 -29.42 -15.90
N SER A 413 46.60 -28.52 -14.92
CA SER A 413 45.81 -28.81 -13.71
C SER A 413 44.36 -29.10 -14.05
N VAL A 414 43.75 -28.30 -14.94
CA VAL A 414 42.36 -28.48 -15.39
C VAL A 414 42.19 -29.75 -16.20
N GLN A 415 43.18 -30.11 -17.06
CA GLN A 415 43.19 -31.36 -17.81
C GLN A 415 43.22 -32.58 -16.87
N LYS A 416 44.08 -32.55 -15.83
CA LYS A 416 44.12 -33.59 -14.82
C LYS A 416 42.84 -33.76 -14.04
N LYS A 417 42.18 -32.63 -13.70
CA LYS A 417 40.85 -32.63 -13.04
C LYS A 417 39.78 -33.22 -13.94
N ALA A 418 39.78 -32.88 -15.24
CA ALA A 418 38.84 -33.39 -16.23
C ALA A 418 38.97 -34.93 -16.36
N ALA A 419 40.18 -35.41 -16.54
CA ALA A 419 40.47 -36.86 -16.61
C ALA A 419 40.04 -37.60 -15.33
N LYS A 420 40.27 -37.01 -14.14
CA LYS A 420 39.86 -37.60 -12.86
C LYS A 420 38.36 -37.67 -12.69
N LYS A 421 37.60 -36.71 -13.24
CA LYS A 421 36.13 -36.63 -13.15
C LYS A 421 35.42 -37.31 -14.31
N GLY A 422 36.14 -37.76 -15.36
CA GLY A 422 35.52 -38.39 -16.54
C GLY A 422 34.68 -37.44 -17.40
N ILE A 423 35.00 -36.15 -17.39
CA ILE A 423 34.29 -35.10 -18.17
C ILE A 423 35.25 -34.48 -19.21
N SER A 424 34.70 -33.76 -20.19
CA SER A 424 35.53 -33.08 -21.20
C SER A 424 36.41 -31.98 -20.62
N TYR A 425 37.50 -31.63 -21.30
CA TYR A 425 38.34 -30.50 -20.90
C TYR A 425 37.57 -29.19 -20.89
N GLU A 426 36.73 -28.92 -21.89
CA GLU A 426 35.94 -27.72 -22.00
C GLU A 426 34.94 -27.58 -20.85
N GLU A 427 34.29 -28.67 -20.48
CA GLU A 427 33.35 -28.71 -19.33
C GLU A 427 34.07 -28.44 -18.00
N MET A 428 35.26 -29.03 -17.78
CA MET A 428 36.06 -28.78 -16.58
C MET A 428 36.63 -27.36 -16.56
N LEU A 429 37.04 -26.83 -17.72
CA LEU A 429 37.51 -25.46 -17.89
C LEU A 429 36.46 -24.46 -17.45
N ARG A 430 35.22 -24.66 -17.91
CA ARG A 430 34.08 -23.80 -17.54
C ARG A 430 33.78 -23.92 -16.04
N LEU A 431 33.79 -25.10 -15.46
CA LEU A 431 33.58 -25.31 -14.03
C LEU A 431 34.65 -24.60 -13.15
N ASP A 432 35.92 -24.73 -13.53
CA ASP A 432 37.04 -24.08 -12.80
C ASP A 432 37.00 -22.56 -12.94
N ALA A 433 36.64 -22.06 -14.12
CA ALA A 433 36.48 -20.63 -14.38
C ALA A 433 35.30 -20.05 -13.59
N THR A 434 34.15 -20.72 -13.58
CA THR A 434 32.97 -20.32 -12.79
C THR A 434 33.30 -20.25 -11.31
N TRP A 435 33.93 -21.29 -10.76
CA TRP A 435 34.35 -21.31 -9.36
C TRP A 435 35.33 -20.17 -9.02
N THR A 436 36.27 -19.89 -9.92
CA THR A 436 37.26 -18.82 -9.75
C THR A 436 36.61 -17.45 -9.79
N TRP A 437 35.64 -17.25 -10.68
CA TRP A 437 34.85 -16.02 -10.73
C TRP A 437 34.09 -15.80 -9.44
N GLU A 438 33.37 -16.80 -8.94
CA GLU A 438 32.64 -16.74 -7.68
C GLU A 438 33.53 -16.44 -6.45
N GLN A 439 34.77 -16.97 -6.42
CA GLN A 439 35.71 -16.66 -5.35
C GLN A 439 36.25 -15.20 -5.42
N LYS A 440 36.36 -14.62 -6.63
CA LYS A 440 36.75 -13.22 -6.81
C LYS A 440 35.66 -12.24 -6.37
N GLN A 441 34.39 -12.62 -6.45
CA GLN A 441 33.26 -11.81 -5.99
C GLN A 441 33.07 -11.83 -4.45
N LYS A 442 33.70 -12.79 -3.75
CA LYS A 442 33.62 -12.90 -2.29
C LYS A 442 34.73 -12.17 -1.54
N LYS A 443 35.67 -11.54 -2.27
CA LYS A 443 36.74 -10.71 -1.72
C LYS A 443 36.48 -9.24 -1.92
#